data_fb80e2049b654e4f86cbbdf2dd3ed4a3
#
_entry.id   fb80e2049b654e4f86cbbdf2dd3ed4a3
#
_cell.length_a   1.000
_cell.length_b   1.000
_cell.length_c   1.000
_cell.angle_alpha   90.00
_cell.angle_beta   90.00
_cell.angle_gamma   90.00
#
_symmetry.space_group_name_H-M   'P 1'
#
loop_
_entity.id
_entity.type
_entity.pdbx_description
1 polymer ?
#
loop_
_entity_poly.entity_id
_entity_poly.type
_entity_poly.pdbx_seq_one_letter_code
_entity_poly.pdbx_strand_id
1 'polypeptide(L)'
;MADAPSPVRMTYGGYLRLDELLNLQDGPEGYAPAPSNDELHFIIVHQAFELWFKLVLRELKEARAALLEPHVAEASIPTIVHHLERVSEIFRLLADQWKVMETLSPQDFLAFRDRLGTSSGFESWQMRELEVLLLSLIHI
;
A
#
# COMPACT_ATOMS: atom_id res chain seq x y z
N MET A 1 3.27 36.33 31.90
CA MET A 1 2.84 36.08 30.50
C MET A 1 3.49 34.78 30.10
N ALA A 2 2.72 33.73 29.97
CA ALA A 2 3.25 32.45 29.50
C ALA A 2 3.41 32.57 27.96
N ASP A 3 4.63 32.30 27.52
CA ASP A 3 5.02 32.31 26.12
C ASP A 3 4.20 31.23 25.39
N ALA A 4 3.46 31.62 24.36
CA ALA A 4 2.71 30.65 23.55
C ALA A 4 3.71 29.73 22.86
N PRO A 5 3.51 28.40 22.87
CA PRO A 5 4.44 27.48 22.24
C PRO A 5 4.58 27.84 20.75
N SER A 6 5.81 28.07 20.33
CA SER A 6 6.14 28.32 18.92
C SER A 6 5.53 27.20 18.05
N PRO A 7 4.94 27.51 16.90
CA PRO A 7 4.37 26.48 16.01
C PRO A 7 5.48 25.51 15.62
N VAL A 8 5.26 24.21 15.91
CA VAL A 8 6.17 23.14 15.51
C VAL A 8 6.34 23.20 13.99
N ARG A 9 7.54 23.55 13.52
CA ARG A 9 7.83 23.61 12.09
C ARG A 9 7.79 22.20 11.51
N MET A 10 6.74 21.90 10.76
CA MET A 10 6.60 20.60 10.07
C MET A 10 7.76 20.41 9.09
N THR A 11 8.49 19.30 9.22
CA THR A 11 9.55 18.90 8.30
C THR A 11 9.04 17.80 7.36
N TYR A 12 9.73 17.56 6.24
CA TYR A 12 9.44 16.48 5.33
C TYR A 12 9.43 15.11 6.03
N GLY A 13 10.50 14.81 6.78
CA GLY A 13 10.60 13.56 7.54
C GLY A 13 9.52 13.40 8.61
N GLY A 14 9.22 14.49 9.33
CA GLY A 14 8.17 14.50 10.36
C GLY A 14 6.77 14.31 9.77
N TYR A 15 6.47 14.97 8.64
CA TYR A 15 5.18 14.82 7.96
C TYR A 15 4.96 13.39 7.44
N LEU A 16 5.98 12.79 6.84
CA LEU A 16 5.92 11.43 6.31
C LEU A 16 6.22 10.34 7.35
N ARG A 17 6.61 10.73 8.59
CA ARG A 17 7.02 9.80 9.65
C ARG A 17 8.13 8.85 9.17
N LEU A 18 9.14 9.41 8.49
CA LEU A 18 10.18 8.60 7.84
C LEU A 18 10.99 7.79 8.84
N ASP A 19 11.25 8.31 10.04
CA ASP A 19 11.99 7.59 11.08
C ASP A 19 11.26 6.30 11.50
N GLU A 20 9.92 6.29 11.48
CA GLU A 20 9.14 5.10 11.74
C GLU A 20 9.07 4.20 10.50
N LEU A 21 8.70 4.78 9.36
CA LEU A 21 8.48 4.04 8.11
C LEU A 21 9.73 3.26 7.68
N LEU A 22 10.93 3.87 7.80
CA LEU A 22 12.18 3.27 7.36
C LEU A 22 12.80 2.30 8.39
N ASN A 23 12.16 2.11 9.54
CA ASN A 23 12.53 1.15 10.58
C ASN A 23 11.53 -0.03 10.70
N LEU A 24 10.64 -0.22 9.73
CA LEU A 24 9.68 -1.33 9.72
C LEU A 24 10.13 -2.54 8.89
N GLN A 25 11.38 -2.57 8.42
CA GLN A 25 11.89 -3.59 7.52
C GLN A 25 12.79 -4.63 8.21
N ASP A 26 13.01 -4.51 9.51
CA ASP A 26 13.91 -5.39 10.26
C ASP A 26 13.29 -6.75 10.63
N GLY A 27 12.05 -6.99 10.23
CA GLY A 27 11.26 -8.16 10.62
C GLY A 27 10.56 -7.95 11.98
N PRO A 28 9.96 -9.00 12.56
CA PRO A 28 9.32 -8.94 13.87
C PRO A 28 10.31 -8.56 14.98
N GLU A 29 9.81 -7.93 16.05
CA GLU A 29 10.62 -7.56 17.21
C GLU A 29 11.39 -8.77 17.77
N GLY A 30 12.68 -8.60 18.01
CA GLY A 30 13.57 -9.68 18.44
C GLY A 30 14.04 -10.61 17.32
N TYR A 31 13.76 -10.31 16.07
CA TYR A 31 14.15 -11.10 14.91
C TYR A 31 15.65 -11.01 14.65
N ALA A 32 16.33 -12.16 14.65
CA ALA A 32 17.78 -12.23 14.44
C ALA A 32 18.14 -13.47 13.59
N PRO A 33 19.13 -13.40 12.73
CA PRO A 33 19.91 -12.20 12.37
C PRO A 33 19.07 -11.19 11.56
N ALA A 34 19.60 -9.98 11.37
CA ALA A 34 18.97 -8.97 10.50
C ALA A 34 18.70 -9.54 9.09
N PRO A 35 17.68 -9.05 8.38
CA PRO A 35 17.37 -9.49 7.02
C PRO A 35 18.56 -9.37 6.08
N SER A 36 18.76 -10.36 5.20
CA SER A 36 19.68 -10.23 4.07
C SER A 36 19.17 -9.17 3.09
N ASN A 37 20.01 -8.78 2.11
CA ASN A 37 19.57 -7.84 1.08
C ASN A 37 18.37 -8.36 0.28
N ASP A 38 18.33 -9.66 0.02
CA ASP A 38 17.24 -10.29 -0.73
C ASP A 38 15.95 -10.39 0.10
N GLU A 39 16.09 -10.69 1.39
CA GLU A 39 14.96 -10.65 2.31
C GLU A 39 14.44 -9.21 2.50
N LEU A 40 15.34 -8.23 2.64
CA LEU A 40 14.97 -6.82 2.70
C LEU A 40 14.26 -6.36 1.42
N HIS A 41 14.76 -6.76 0.25
CA HIS A 41 14.10 -6.54 -1.03
C HIS A 41 12.67 -7.09 -1.03
N PHE A 42 12.50 -8.35 -0.60
CA PHE A 42 11.20 -9.00 -0.49
C PHE A 42 10.24 -8.22 0.43
N ILE A 43 10.72 -7.83 1.61
CA ILE A 43 9.92 -7.06 2.59
C ILE A 43 9.48 -5.72 2.00
N ILE A 44 10.41 -4.94 1.44
CA ILE A 44 10.11 -3.61 0.90
C ILE A 44 9.11 -3.68 -0.24
N VAL A 45 9.27 -4.63 -1.17
CA VAL A 45 8.34 -4.78 -2.28
C VAL A 45 6.93 -5.07 -1.78
N HIS A 46 6.76 -5.98 -0.82
CA HIS A 46 5.44 -6.29 -0.26
C HIS A 46 4.85 -5.12 0.53
N GLN A 47 5.66 -4.42 1.33
CA GLN A 47 5.20 -3.22 2.03
C GLN A 47 4.76 -2.13 1.05
N ALA A 48 5.47 -1.94 -0.05
CA ALA A 48 5.08 -0.98 -1.08
C ALA A 48 3.74 -1.36 -1.74
N PHE A 49 3.51 -2.65 -2.05
CA PHE A 49 2.19 -3.12 -2.51
C PHE A 49 1.09 -2.80 -1.50
N GLU A 50 1.30 -3.09 -0.22
CA GLU A 50 0.30 -2.84 0.82
C GLU A 50 -0.01 -1.34 1.00
N LEU A 51 0.98 -0.46 0.89
CA LEU A 51 0.78 0.99 0.92
C LEU A 51 -0.04 1.48 -0.30
N TRP A 52 0.22 0.94 -1.49
CA TRP A 52 -0.58 1.24 -2.67
C TRP A 52 -2.00 0.68 -2.58
N PHE A 53 -2.18 -0.54 -2.07
CA PHE A 53 -3.53 -1.10 -1.83
C PHE A 53 -4.34 -0.22 -0.88
N LYS A 54 -3.72 0.31 0.17
CA LYS A 54 -4.37 1.24 1.09
C LYS A 54 -4.93 2.48 0.36
N LEU A 55 -4.16 3.06 -0.56
CA LEU A 55 -4.61 4.21 -1.34
C LEU A 55 -5.69 3.82 -2.33
N VAL A 56 -5.50 2.74 -3.08
CA VAL A 56 -6.49 2.22 -4.05
C VAL A 56 -7.83 1.92 -3.37
N LEU A 57 -7.82 1.27 -2.21
CA LEU A 57 -9.02 1.01 -1.43
C LEU A 57 -9.75 2.29 -1.05
N ARG A 58 -9.02 3.34 -0.66
CA ARG A 58 -9.62 4.64 -0.35
C ARG A 58 -10.28 5.26 -1.56
N GLU A 59 -9.57 5.32 -2.69
CA GLU A 59 -10.07 5.90 -3.94
C GLU A 59 -11.32 5.15 -4.46
N LEU A 60 -11.29 3.82 -4.44
CA LEU A 60 -12.43 3.00 -4.87
C LEU A 60 -13.65 3.15 -3.95
N LYS A 61 -13.45 3.26 -2.64
CA LYS A 61 -14.55 3.49 -1.68
C LYS A 61 -15.22 4.83 -1.92
N GLU A 62 -14.45 5.90 -2.16
CA GLU A 62 -14.99 7.22 -2.47
C GLU A 62 -15.77 7.22 -3.80
N ALA A 63 -15.20 6.63 -4.87
CA ALA A 63 -15.88 6.50 -6.15
C ALA A 63 -17.18 5.68 -6.02
N ARG A 64 -17.12 4.54 -5.31
CA ARG A 64 -18.29 3.68 -5.07
C ARG A 64 -19.38 4.40 -4.30
N ALA A 65 -19.03 5.12 -3.24
CA ALA A 65 -20.02 5.86 -2.45
C ALA A 65 -20.78 6.86 -3.32
N ALA A 66 -20.08 7.60 -4.17
CA ALA A 66 -20.69 8.56 -5.09
C ALA A 66 -21.58 7.89 -6.16
N LEU A 67 -21.21 6.68 -6.65
CA LEU A 67 -21.97 5.93 -7.65
C LEU A 67 -23.22 5.26 -7.07
N LEU A 68 -23.26 4.98 -5.76
CA LEU A 68 -24.42 4.37 -5.09
C LEU A 68 -25.51 5.37 -4.68
N GLU A 69 -25.25 6.66 -4.86
CA GLU A 69 -26.30 7.66 -4.62
C GLU A 69 -27.49 7.40 -5.56
N PRO A 70 -28.74 7.60 -5.11
CA PRO A 70 -29.95 7.38 -5.92
C PRO A 70 -29.97 8.21 -7.20
N HIS A 71 -29.24 9.32 -7.21
CA HIS A 71 -29.04 10.17 -8.36
C HIS A 71 -27.60 10.70 -8.34
N VAL A 72 -26.78 10.25 -9.29
CA VAL A 72 -25.42 10.77 -9.44
C VAL A 72 -25.49 12.17 -10.03
N ALA A 73 -25.15 13.18 -9.24
CA ALA A 73 -25.11 14.54 -9.71
C ALA A 73 -24.04 14.72 -10.79
N GLU A 74 -24.38 15.38 -11.89
CA GLU A 74 -23.44 15.63 -12.99
C GLU A 74 -22.12 16.29 -12.50
N ALA A 75 -22.24 17.19 -11.51
CA ALA A 75 -21.10 17.85 -10.89
C ALA A 75 -20.14 16.87 -10.14
N SER A 76 -20.59 15.68 -9.78
CA SER A 76 -19.79 14.66 -9.09
C SER A 76 -18.99 13.78 -10.07
N ILE A 77 -19.38 13.74 -11.35
CA ILE A 77 -18.74 12.87 -12.35
C ILE A 77 -17.24 13.13 -12.50
N PRO A 78 -16.75 14.38 -12.60
CA PRO A 78 -15.31 14.63 -12.72
C PRO A 78 -14.51 14.10 -11.53
N THR A 79 -15.05 14.18 -10.30
CA THR A 79 -14.41 13.66 -9.09
C THR A 79 -14.35 12.12 -9.11
N ILE A 80 -15.43 11.46 -9.50
CA ILE A 80 -15.47 9.99 -9.65
C ILE A 80 -14.43 9.54 -10.69
N VAL A 81 -14.39 10.19 -11.85
CA VAL A 81 -13.41 9.90 -12.90
C VAL A 81 -11.99 10.05 -12.38
N HIS A 82 -11.70 11.13 -11.65
CA HIS A 82 -10.39 11.37 -11.06
C HIS A 82 -9.94 10.26 -10.09
N HIS A 83 -10.87 9.77 -9.23
CA HIS A 83 -10.59 8.62 -8.36
C HIS A 83 -10.23 7.37 -9.17
N LEU A 84 -11.00 7.06 -10.20
CA LEU A 84 -10.79 5.87 -11.04
C LEU A 84 -9.51 5.97 -11.90
N GLU A 85 -9.19 7.15 -12.42
CA GLU A 85 -7.93 7.41 -13.12
C GLU A 85 -6.71 7.15 -12.22
N ARG A 86 -6.74 7.66 -10.98
CA ARG A 86 -5.68 7.42 -10.01
C ARG A 86 -5.51 5.93 -9.72
N VAL A 87 -6.60 5.21 -9.50
CA VAL A 87 -6.58 3.76 -9.31
C VAL A 87 -5.94 3.06 -10.52
N SER A 88 -6.31 3.46 -11.73
CA SER A 88 -5.76 2.92 -12.97
C SER A 88 -4.25 3.12 -13.09
N GLU A 89 -3.76 4.31 -12.75
CA GLU A 89 -2.31 4.61 -12.77
C GLU A 89 -1.56 3.80 -11.70
N ILE A 90 -2.14 3.65 -10.50
CA ILE A 90 -1.53 2.82 -9.46
C ILE A 90 -1.44 1.36 -9.92
N PHE A 91 -2.47 0.80 -10.54
CA PHE A 91 -2.40 -0.57 -11.06
C PHE A 91 -1.33 -0.74 -12.16
N ARG A 92 -1.12 0.25 -13.03
CA ARG A 92 0.00 0.23 -13.99
C ARG A 92 1.35 0.19 -13.27
N LEU A 93 1.50 1.03 -12.24
CA LEU A 93 2.72 1.04 -11.43
C LEU A 93 2.93 -0.31 -10.72
N LEU A 94 1.88 -0.90 -10.14
CA LEU A 94 1.96 -2.21 -9.48
C LEU A 94 2.35 -3.32 -10.46
N ALA A 95 1.83 -3.28 -11.69
CA ALA A 95 2.24 -4.22 -12.74
C ALA A 95 3.73 -4.07 -13.09
N ASP A 96 4.25 -2.84 -13.16
CA ASP A 96 5.67 -2.60 -13.39
C ASP A 96 6.54 -2.96 -12.18
N GLN A 97 6.02 -2.83 -10.97
CA GLN A 97 6.74 -3.18 -9.72
C GLN A 97 7.06 -4.69 -9.65
N TRP A 98 6.29 -5.56 -10.30
CA TRP A 98 6.63 -6.98 -10.43
C TRP A 98 7.99 -7.22 -11.07
N LYS A 99 8.44 -6.35 -11.98
CA LYS A 99 9.78 -6.43 -12.58
C LYS A 99 10.89 -6.33 -11.53
N VAL A 100 10.66 -5.57 -10.46
CA VAL A 100 11.59 -5.49 -9.33
C VAL A 100 11.59 -6.82 -8.56
N MET A 101 10.40 -7.40 -8.29
CA MET A 101 10.30 -8.71 -7.63
C MET A 101 10.94 -9.82 -8.45
N GLU A 102 10.83 -9.79 -9.77
CA GLU A 102 11.44 -10.79 -10.69
C GLU A 102 12.97 -10.81 -10.65
N THR A 103 13.62 -9.79 -10.07
CA THR A 103 15.07 -9.78 -9.85
C THR A 103 15.51 -10.68 -8.71
N LEU A 104 14.58 -11.12 -7.85
CA LEU A 104 14.84 -12.10 -6.81
C LEU A 104 14.88 -13.51 -7.41
N SER A 105 16.05 -14.16 -7.36
CA SER A 105 16.15 -15.52 -7.88
C SER A 105 15.46 -16.54 -6.95
N PRO A 106 15.01 -17.68 -7.48
CA PRO A 106 14.45 -18.75 -6.64
C PRO A 106 15.42 -19.22 -5.54
N GLN A 107 16.71 -19.24 -5.82
CA GLN A 107 17.73 -19.64 -4.85
C GLN A 107 17.85 -18.64 -3.71
N ASP A 108 17.85 -17.34 -4.02
CA ASP A 108 17.92 -16.28 -3.03
C ASP A 108 16.66 -16.25 -2.15
N PHE A 109 15.49 -16.47 -2.76
CA PHE A 109 14.24 -16.65 -2.02
C PHE A 109 14.29 -17.84 -1.05
N LEU A 110 14.78 -18.99 -1.51
CA LEU A 110 14.91 -20.19 -0.68
C LEU A 110 15.85 -19.99 0.51
N ALA A 111 16.83 -19.10 0.40
CA ALA A 111 17.78 -18.81 1.47
C ALA A 111 17.10 -18.22 2.75
N PHE A 112 15.97 -17.53 2.60
CA PHE A 112 15.23 -16.98 3.75
C PHE A 112 13.79 -17.50 3.87
N ARG A 113 13.34 -18.39 2.98
CA ARG A 113 11.95 -18.89 2.96
C ARG A 113 11.47 -19.43 4.30
N ASP A 114 12.33 -20.15 5.02
CA ASP A 114 11.98 -20.74 6.32
C ASP A 114 11.69 -19.67 7.38
N ARG A 115 12.25 -18.48 7.24
CA ARG A 115 12.00 -17.35 8.15
C ARG A 115 10.60 -16.77 8.01
N LEU A 116 9.94 -16.95 6.86
CA LEU A 116 8.57 -16.51 6.63
C LEU A 116 7.54 -17.41 7.32
N GLY A 117 7.95 -18.61 7.77
CA GLY A 117 7.04 -19.57 8.40
C GLY A 117 5.88 -19.94 7.45
N THR A 118 4.66 -19.82 7.96
CA THR A 118 3.42 -20.10 7.21
C THR A 118 2.87 -18.87 6.47
N SER A 119 3.51 -17.70 6.60
CA SER A 119 3.00 -16.46 5.99
C SER A 119 2.94 -16.55 4.47
N SER A 120 1.92 -15.95 3.89
CA SER A 120 1.63 -15.96 2.46
C SER A 120 1.03 -14.63 2.02
N GLY A 121 1.38 -14.17 0.81
CA GLY A 121 0.74 -13.00 0.20
C GLY A 121 -0.77 -13.15 0.02
N PHE A 122 -1.29 -14.39 0.02
CA PHE A 122 -2.74 -14.65 0.03
C PHE A 122 -3.44 -14.20 1.31
N GLU A 123 -2.69 -13.94 2.38
CA GLU A 123 -3.22 -13.43 3.64
C GLU A 123 -3.42 -11.91 3.65
N SER A 124 -3.02 -11.20 2.59
CA SER A 124 -3.29 -9.77 2.46
C SER A 124 -4.79 -9.51 2.47
N TRP A 125 -5.30 -9.00 3.59
CA TRP A 125 -6.72 -8.62 3.71
C TRP A 125 -7.06 -7.45 2.80
N GLN A 126 -6.12 -6.53 2.53
CA GLN A 126 -6.31 -5.41 1.61
C GLN A 126 -6.54 -5.92 0.18
N MET A 127 -5.76 -6.91 -0.26
CA MET A 127 -5.95 -7.52 -1.57
C MET A 127 -7.32 -8.20 -1.68
N ARG A 128 -7.76 -8.93 -0.64
CA ARG A 128 -9.10 -9.54 -0.62
C ARG A 128 -10.20 -8.50 -0.66
N GLU A 129 -10.07 -7.41 0.09
CA GLU A 129 -11.04 -6.31 0.06
C GLU A 129 -11.09 -5.64 -1.31
N LEU A 130 -9.96 -5.45 -1.98
CA LEU A 130 -9.87 -4.93 -3.33
C LEU A 130 -10.65 -5.80 -4.34
N GLU A 131 -10.46 -7.10 -4.30
CA GLU A 131 -11.19 -8.05 -5.16
C GLU A 131 -12.70 -7.92 -4.97
N VAL A 132 -13.16 -7.85 -3.73
CA VAL A 132 -14.60 -7.68 -3.41
C VAL A 132 -15.13 -6.35 -3.91
N LEU A 133 -14.39 -5.25 -3.73
CA LEU A 133 -14.81 -3.93 -4.18
C LEU A 133 -14.89 -3.85 -5.71
N LEU A 134 -13.90 -4.38 -6.42
CA LEU A 134 -13.90 -4.40 -7.88
C LEU A 134 -15.08 -5.21 -8.42
N LEU A 135 -15.37 -6.38 -7.85
CA LEU A 135 -16.55 -7.16 -8.22
C LEU A 135 -17.85 -6.41 -7.94
N SER A 136 -17.92 -5.70 -6.81
CA SER A 136 -19.08 -4.86 -6.46
C SER A 136 -19.32 -3.72 -7.46
N LEU A 137 -18.25 -3.10 -7.99
CA LEU A 137 -18.37 -2.03 -8.98
C LEU A 137 -18.85 -2.51 -10.36
N ILE A 138 -18.59 -3.78 -10.70
CA ILE A 138 -19.07 -4.38 -11.96
C ILE A 138 -20.60 -4.58 -11.94
N HIS A 139 -21.21 -4.62 -10.76
CA HIS A 139 -22.64 -4.88 -10.57
C HIS A 139 -23.47 -3.63 -10.20
N ILE A 140 -22.90 -2.43 -10.26
CA ILE A 140 -23.60 -1.16 -10.16
C ILE A 140 -24.14 -0.76 -11.52
#